data_304951f192ba4ad5d98c02c32aa19dc5
#
_entry.id   304951f192ba4ad5d98c02c32aa19dc5
#
_cell.length_a   1.000
_cell.length_b   1.000
_cell.length_c   1.000
_cell.angle_alpha   90.00
_cell.angle_beta   90.00
_cell.angle_gamma   90.00
#
_symmetry.space_group_name_H-M   'P 1'
#
loop_
_entity.id
_entity.type
_entity.pdbx_description
1 polymer ?
#
loop_
_entity_poly.entity_id
_entity_poly.type
_entity_poly.pdbx_seq_one_letter_code
_entity_poly.pdbx_strand_id
1 'polypeptide(L)'
;MVIIYLILLFTAVRGDKICIGYHANNSTEMVDTILERNVTVTHAKDILEKTHNGKLCKLNGIPPLELGNCSIAGWLLGNPECDRLLRVPEWSYIMEKENPRDGLCYPGSFNDYEELKHFLSSVKHFEKVKILPKDRWTQHTTTGGSRACAVSGNPSFFRNMVWLTKKGSNYPVAQGSYNNTSGEKMLIIWGVHHPNDETEQRTLYQNVGTYVSVGTSTLNKRSTPDIATRPKVNGLGGRMEFSWTLLDMWDTINFESTGNLIAPEYGFKISKRGRSGIMKTEGTLENCETKCQTPLGAINTTLPFHNVHPLAIGECPKYVRSEKLVLATGLRNVPQIESRGLFGAIAGFIEGGWQGMIDGWYGYHHSNDQGSGYAADKESTQRAFDGITNKVNSVIEKMNTQFESVGKEFSNLERRLENLNKKMEDGFLDVWTYNAELLVLMENERTLGFHDSNVKNLYNKVRMQLRDNVKELGDGCFEFYHKCNDECMNSVKNGTYYYPKYEEESKLNRNEIKGVKLSSMGIYQILAIYATVAGSLSLAIMMAGISFWMCSNGSLQFRICI
;
A
#
# COMPACT_ATOMS: atom_id res chain seq x y z
N MET A 1 16.02 -57.01 41.68
CA MET A 1 15.06 -57.76 40.85
C MET A 1 13.66 -57.15 40.84
N VAL A 2 13.16 -56.54 41.92
CA VAL A 2 11.82 -55.90 41.93
C VAL A 2 11.78 -54.60 41.11
N ILE A 3 12.87 -53.83 41.01
CA ILE A 3 12.92 -52.58 40.25
C ILE A 3 12.97 -52.86 38.74
N ILE A 4 13.54 -53.96 38.31
CA ILE A 4 13.58 -54.36 36.89
C ILE A 4 12.20 -54.87 36.43
N TYR A 5 11.44 -55.46 37.30
CA TYR A 5 10.08 -55.90 37.00
C TYR A 5 9.06 -54.73 36.94
N LEU A 6 9.34 -53.62 37.65
CA LEU A 6 8.52 -52.40 37.59
C LEU A 6 8.79 -51.59 36.31
N ILE A 7 9.98 -51.70 35.72
CA ILE A 7 10.31 -51.04 34.47
C ILE A 7 9.73 -51.79 33.26
N LEU A 8 9.57 -53.11 33.37
CA LEU A 8 8.96 -53.94 32.32
C LEU A 8 7.43 -53.88 32.27
N LEU A 9 6.78 -53.36 33.31
CA LEU A 9 5.31 -53.18 33.34
C LEU A 9 4.85 -51.83 32.77
N PHE A 10 5.77 -50.94 32.35
CA PHE A 10 5.48 -49.64 31.76
C PHE A 10 5.74 -49.53 30.27
N THR A 11 6.08 -50.62 29.57
CA THR A 11 5.89 -50.66 28.14
C THR A 11 4.44 -50.95 27.84
N ALA A 12 3.57 -49.94 28.06
CA ALA A 12 2.26 -49.93 27.47
C ALA A 12 2.46 -50.15 25.96
N VAL A 13 1.96 -51.25 25.43
CA VAL A 13 1.86 -51.48 24.00
C VAL A 13 1.01 -50.32 23.47
N ARG A 14 1.67 -49.30 22.89
CA ARG A 14 0.94 -48.22 22.25
C ARG A 14 0.27 -48.80 21.03
N GLY A 15 -1.04 -48.70 20.98
CA GLY A 15 -1.80 -49.04 19.79
C GLY A 15 -1.43 -48.14 18.63
N ASP A 16 -1.75 -48.58 17.43
CA ASP A 16 -1.59 -47.77 16.22
C ASP A 16 -2.41 -46.48 16.37
N LYS A 17 -1.86 -45.38 15.90
CA LYS A 17 -2.40 -44.03 16.15
C LYS A 17 -2.37 -43.21 14.87
N ILE A 18 -3.41 -42.43 14.64
CA ILE A 18 -3.44 -41.40 13.63
C ILE A 18 -3.86 -40.07 14.24
N CYS A 19 -3.14 -39.02 13.94
CA CYS A 19 -3.41 -37.67 14.41
C CYS A 19 -3.71 -36.75 13.24
N ILE A 20 -4.59 -35.79 13.45
CA ILE A 20 -4.88 -34.72 12.53
C ILE A 20 -4.20 -33.45 13.04
N GLY A 21 -3.52 -32.74 12.16
CA GLY A 21 -2.81 -31.54 12.52
C GLY A 21 -2.61 -30.58 11.37
N TYR A 22 -1.89 -29.53 11.65
CA TYR A 22 -1.63 -28.46 10.71
C TYR A 22 -0.14 -28.08 10.72
N HIS A 23 0.28 -27.44 9.65
CA HIS A 23 1.67 -27.00 9.45
C HIS A 23 2.06 -25.91 10.46
N ALA A 24 3.27 -26.01 10.96
CA ALA A 24 3.96 -24.94 11.67
C ALA A 24 5.38 -24.81 11.11
N ASN A 25 5.98 -23.67 11.27
CA ASN A 25 7.34 -23.40 10.82
C ASN A 25 8.05 -22.44 11.80
N ASN A 26 9.22 -21.96 11.44
CA ASN A 26 10.00 -21.00 12.21
C ASN A 26 9.73 -19.54 11.85
N SER A 27 8.65 -19.25 11.13
CA SER A 27 8.27 -17.89 10.77
C SER A 27 8.00 -17.04 12.01
N THR A 28 8.44 -15.79 11.96
CA THR A 28 8.18 -14.77 12.98
C THR A 28 7.22 -13.68 12.48
N GLU A 29 6.62 -13.86 11.31
CA GLU A 29 5.68 -12.90 10.74
C GLU A 29 4.45 -12.77 11.63
N MET A 30 4.11 -11.53 11.94
CA MET A 30 2.97 -11.20 12.79
C MET A 30 1.91 -10.44 12.03
N VAL A 31 0.66 -10.75 12.30
CA VAL A 31 -0.49 -10.05 11.76
C VAL A 31 -1.43 -9.63 12.89
N ASP A 32 -2.23 -8.61 12.63
CA ASP A 32 -3.29 -8.19 13.52
C ASP A 32 -4.64 -8.66 12.98
N THR A 33 -5.54 -9.02 13.87
CA THR A 33 -6.93 -9.31 13.58
C THR A 33 -7.82 -8.36 14.36
N ILE A 34 -9.13 -8.43 14.16
CA ILE A 34 -10.08 -7.61 14.94
C ILE A 34 -10.01 -7.91 16.42
N LEU A 35 -9.91 -9.19 16.79
CA LEU A 35 -9.95 -9.64 18.18
C LEU A 35 -8.57 -9.77 18.82
N GLU A 36 -7.52 -9.93 18.04
CA GLU A 36 -6.18 -10.21 18.53
C GLU A 36 -5.13 -9.34 17.83
N ARG A 37 -4.03 -9.05 18.53
CA ARG A 37 -2.89 -8.31 17.98
C ARG A 37 -1.63 -9.17 18.04
N ASN A 38 -0.71 -8.93 17.09
CA ASN A 38 0.58 -9.61 17.02
C ASN A 38 0.46 -11.14 17.03
N VAL A 39 -0.43 -11.65 16.19
CA VAL A 39 -0.58 -13.09 15.99
C VAL A 39 0.51 -13.57 15.03
N THR A 40 1.35 -14.49 15.47
CA THR A 40 2.36 -15.11 14.61
C THR A 40 1.68 -16.08 13.65
N VAL A 41 2.00 -15.95 12.37
CA VAL A 41 1.46 -16.80 11.30
C VAL A 41 2.57 -17.46 10.50
N THR A 42 2.27 -18.57 9.86
CA THR A 42 3.24 -19.32 9.05
C THR A 42 3.59 -18.59 7.75
N HIS A 43 2.62 -17.93 7.14
CA HIS A 43 2.77 -17.20 5.88
C HIS A 43 1.91 -15.95 5.91
N ALA A 44 2.40 -14.89 5.32
CA ALA A 44 1.68 -13.63 5.18
C ALA A 44 2.07 -12.93 3.88
N LYS A 45 1.20 -12.07 3.41
CA LYS A 45 1.42 -11.22 2.24
C LYS A 45 1.39 -9.77 2.65
N ASP A 46 2.47 -9.04 2.45
CA ASP A 46 2.49 -7.60 2.61
C ASP A 46 1.83 -6.96 1.38
N ILE A 47 0.81 -6.12 1.60
CA ILE A 47 0.11 -5.41 0.54
C ILE A 47 0.43 -3.92 0.49
N LEU A 48 1.35 -3.47 1.31
CA LEU A 48 1.79 -2.08 1.38
C LEU A 48 3.20 -1.94 0.82
N GLU A 49 3.34 -1.17 -0.25
CA GLU A 49 4.64 -0.81 -0.80
C GLU A 49 5.26 0.32 0.01
N LYS A 50 6.43 0.11 0.55
CA LYS A 50 7.16 1.06 1.40
C LYS A 50 8.42 1.59 0.75
N THR A 51 8.84 0.99 -0.35
CA THR A 51 10.13 1.25 -0.98
C THR A 51 9.97 2.05 -2.28
N HIS A 52 10.99 2.82 -2.59
CA HIS A 52 11.14 3.54 -3.85
C HIS A 52 12.61 3.48 -4.28
N ASN A 53 12.89 3.79 -5.53
CA ASN A 53 14.26 3.72 -6.04
C ASN A 53 15.09 5.00 -5.81
N GLY A 54 14.50 6.04 -5.25
CA GLY A 54 15.17 7.33 -5.02
C GLY A 54 15.51 8.13 -6.29
N LYS A 55 14.94 7.75 -7.43
CA LYS A 55 15.24 8.33 -8.75
C LYS A 55 14.00 8.89 -9.42
N LEU A 56 14.20 9.89 -10.26
CA LEU A 56 13.16 10.43 -11.15
C LEU A 56 13.31 9.75 -12.51
N CYS A 57 12.26 9.09 -12.95
CA CYS A 57 12.28 8.20 -14.12
C CYS A 57 11.33 8.67 -15.21
N LYS A 58 11.48 8.10 -16.39
CA LYS A 58 10.49 8.24 -17.46
C LYS A 58 9.20 7.53 -17.05
N LEU A 59 8.07 8.17 -17.26
CA LEU A 59 6.76 7.58 -16.97
C LEU A 59 6.22 6.90 -18.24
N ASN A 60 5.99 5.59 -18.18
CA ASN A 60 5.54 4.80 -19.33
C ASN A 60 6.41 4.97 -20.59
N GLY A 61 7.72 5.09 -20.41
CA GLY A 61 8.66 5.26 -21.51
C GLY A 61 8.73 6.66 -22.11
N ILE A 62 7.93 7.61 -21.62
CA ILE A 62 7.91 9.01 -22.08
C ILE A 62 8.65 9.86 -21.04
N PRO A 63 9.68 10.61 -21.43
CA PRO A 63 10.43 11.45 -20.49
C PRO A 63 9.57 12.61 -19.98
N PRO A 64 9.83 13.11 -18.78
CA PRO A 64 9.21 14.33 -18.29
C PRO A 64 9.76 15.55 -19.00
N LEU A 65 9.03 16.66 -18.94
CA LEU A 65 9.53 17.97 -19.32
C LEU A 65 10.35 18.53 -18.15
N GLU A 66 11.66 18.59 -18.33
CA GLU A 66 12.57 19.16 -17.33
C GLU A 66 12.66 20.68 -17.52
N LEU A 67 12.04 21.44 -16.63
CA LEU A 67 12.13 22.89 -16.67
C LEU A 67 13.49 23.41 -16.16
N GLY A 68 14.20 22.62 -15.36
CA GLY A 68 15.45 23.05 -14.74
C GLY A 68 15.24 24.28 -13.87
N ASN A 69 15.99 25.35 -14.12
CA ASN A 69 15.84 26.62 -13.41
C ASN A 69 14.67 27.48 -13.91
N CYS A 70 14.00 27.07 -14.98
CA CYS A 70 12.88 27.80 -15.57
C CYS A 70 11.58 27.50 -14.85
N SER A 71 10.74 28.53 -14.75
CA SER A 71 9.34 28.35 -14.35
C SER A 71 8.48 28.01 -15.58
N ILE A 72 7.23 27.65 -15.35
CA ILE A 72 6.26 27.46 -16.43
C ILE A 72 6.07 28.77 -17.21
N ALA A 73 6.00 29.90 -16.52
CA ALA A 73 5.95 31.22 -17.18
C ALA A 73 7.20 31.48 -18.02
N GLY A 74 8.37 31.19 -17.50
CA GLY A 74 9.63 31.34 -18.25
C GLY A 74 9.69 30.46 -19.49
N TRP A 75 9.19 29.26 -19.41
CA TRP A 75 9.08 28.36 -20.57
C TRP A 75 8.07 28.88 -21.60
N LEU A 76 6.85 29.21 -21.21
CA LEU A 76 5.79 29.58 -22.14
C LEU A 76 6.02 30.97 -22.76
N LEU A 77 6.56 31.91 -22.01
CA LEU A 77 6.88 33.24 -22.54
C LEU A 77 8.20 33.24 -23.35
N GLY A 78 9.05 32.25 -23.13
CA GLY A 78 10.34 32.17 -23.80
C GLY A 78 11.41 33.05 -23.16
N ASN A 79 11.55 32.98 -21.82
CA ASN A 79 12.67 33.63 -21.14
C ASN A 79 14.00 33.24 -21.83
N PRO A 80 14.90 34.21 -22.13
CA PRO A 80 16.15 33.91 -22.81
C PRO A 80 17.03 32.84 -22.17
N GLU A 81 16.99 32.72 -20.86
CA GLU A 81 17.71 31.66 -20.14
C GLU A 81 17.04 30.27 -20.30
N CYS A 82 15.86 30.22 -20.91
CA CYS A 82 15.10 29.01 -21.17
C CYS A 82 15.07 28.59 -22.65
N ASP A 83 16.05 29.00 -23.43
CA ASP A 83 16.08 28.75 -24.89
C ASP A 83 16.05 27.27 -25.24
N ARG A 84 16.56 26.39 -24.38
CA ARG A 84 16.48 24.94 -24.57
C ARG A 84 15.05 24.41 -24.59
N LEU A 85 14.07 25.16 -24.05
CA LEU A 85 12.66 24.79 -24.00
C LEU A 85 11.82 25.38 -25.13
N LEU A 86 12.44 26.07 -26.10
CA LEU A 86 11.72 26.65 -27.26
C LEU A 86 11.05 25.57 -28.11
N ARG A 87 11.64 24.39 -28.15
CA ARG A 87 11.05 23.20 -28.77
C ARG A 87 11.16 22.04 -27.80
N VAL A 88 10.04 21.51 -27.39
CA VAL A 88 9.97 20.40 -26.41
C VAL A 88 9.26 19.23 -27.05
N PRO A 89 9.75 17.98 -26.81
CA PRO A 89 9.05 16.78 -27.22
C PRO A 89 7.83 16.55 -26.33
N GLU A 90 7.07 15.53 -26.63
CA GLU A 90 6.02 15.05 -25.76
C GLU A 90 6.57 14.74 -24.36
N TRP A 91 5.82 15.11 -23.34
CA TRP A 91 6.19 14.84 -21.93
C TRP A 91 5.12 14.03 -21.22
N SER A 92 5.56 13.22 -20.26
CA SER A 92 4.66 12.44 -19.39
C SER A 92 4.19 13.25 -18.19
N TYR A 93 5.05 14.06 -17.64
CA TYR A 93 4.77 15.02 -16.56
C TYR A 93 5.79 16.17 -16.66
N ILE A 94 5.58 17.21 -15.86
CA ILE A 94 6.44 18.40 -15.85
C ILE A 94 7.21 18.41 -14.54
N MET A 95 8.54 18.52 -14.61
CA MET A 95 9.42 18.68 -13.46
C MET A 95 9.71 20.17 -13.23
N GLU A 96 9.26 20.73 -12.13
CA GLU A 96 9.48 22.11 -11.73
C GLU A 96 10.19 22.16 -10.38
N LYS A 97 11.15 23.08 -10.23
CA LYS A 97 11.79 23.33 -8.93
C LYS A 97 10.86 24.13 -8.01
N GLU A 98 11.09 24.09 -6.71
CA GLU A 98 10.30 24.84 -5.72
C GLU A 98 10.34 26.35 -5.97
N ASN A 99 11.53 26.92 -6.22
CA ASN A 99 11.75 28.34 -6.49
C ASN A 99 12.56 28.50 -7.76
N PRO A 100 11.93 28.42 -8.94
CA PRO A 100 12.64 28.60 -10.21
C PRO A 100 13.12 30.04 -10.36
N ARG A 101 14.38 30.21 -10.84
CA ARG A 101 15.01 31.52 -11.00
C ARG A 101 14.61 32.22 -12.27
N ASP A 102 14.39 31.48 -13.37
CA ASP A 102 14.21 31.99 -14.71
C ASP A 102 12.72 31.95 -15.06
N GLY A 103 12.01 32.94 -14.58
CA GLY A 103 10.59 33.14 -14.85
C GLY A 103 10.33 34.43 -15.59
N LEU A 104 9.70 35.38 -14.92
CA LEU A 104 9.48 36.71 -15.43
C LEU A 104 10.77 37.54 -15.28
N CYS A 105 11.62 37.57 -16.29
CA CYS A 105 12.84 38.39 -16.28
C CYS A 105 12.51 39.88 -16.18
N TYR A 106 11.51 40.35 -16.91
CA TYR A 106 10.90 41.65 -16.66
C TYR A 106 9.88 41.47 -15.53
N PRO A 107 9.96 42.18 -14.40
CA PRO A 107 9.13 41.93 -13.25
C PRO A 107 7.65 42.16 -13.58
N GLY A 108 6.78 41.39 -12.94
CA GLY A 108 5.36 41.47 -13.17
C GLY A 108 4.58 40.33 -12.53
N SER A 109 3.43 40.07 -13.10
CA SER A 109 2.52 39.04 -12.67
C SER A 109 1.99 38.22 -13.84
N PHE A 110 1.52 37.05 -13.55
CA PHE A 110 0.87 36.18 -14.52
C PHE A 110 -0.52 35.83 -13.99
N ASN A 111 -1.56 36.33 -14.67
CA ASN A 111 -2.94 36.15 -14.22
C ASN A 111 -3.38 34.69 -14.38
N ASP A 112 -4.11 34.20 -13.38
CA ASP A 112 -4.62 32.82 -13.35
C ASP A 112 -3.51 31.79 -13.59
N TYR A 113 -2.34 32.04 -13.00
CA TYR A 113 -1.16 31.19 -13.17
C TYR A 113 -1.39 29.78 -12.64
N GLU A 114 -2.02 29.66 -11.48
CA GLU A 114 -2.34 28.38 -10.86
C GLU A 114 -3.38 27.60 -11.70
N GLU A 115 -4.34 28.31 -12.31
CA GLU A 115 -5.30 27.71 -13.26
C GLU A 115 -4.61 27.20 -14.52
N LEU A 116 -3.61 27.95 -15.03
CA LEU A 116 -2.81 27.51 -16.16
C LEU A 116 -2.03 26.24 -15.82
N LYS A 117 -1.41 26.19 -14.65
CA LYS A 117 -0.71 24.99 -14.17
C LYS A 117 -1.65 23.79 -14.11
N HIS A 118 -2.85 23.99 -13.58
CA HIS A 118 -3.87 22.93 -13.54
C HIS A 118 -4.27 22.47 -14.94
N PHE A 119 -4.45 23.39 -15.88
CA PHE A 119 -4.72 23.06 -17.27
C PHE A 119 -3.60 22.21 -17.89
N LEU A 120 -2.34 22.51 -17.60
CA LEU A 120 -1.18 21.76 -18.11
C LEU A 120 -1.16 20.31 -17.62
N SER A 121 -1.85 19.99 -16.54
CA SER A 121 -2.01 18.60 -16.06
C SER A 121 -2.84 17.72 -16.99
N SER A 122 -3.47 18.29 -18.01
CA SER A 122 -4.23 17.57 -19.04
C SER A 122 -3.58 17.60 -20.42
N VAL A 123 -2.39 18.15 -20.53
CA VAL A 123 -1.66 18.33 -21.79
C VAL A 123 -0.36 17.54 -21.77
N LYS A 124 -0.05 16.87 -22.87
CA LYS A 124 1.18 16.09 -23.05
C LYS A 124 2.12 16.65 -24.11
N HIS A 125 1.63 17.51 -24.98
CA HIS A 125 2.46 18.13 -26.00
C HIS A 125 1.82 19.41 -26.55
N PHE A 126 2.64 20.41 -26.75
CA PHE A 126 2.29 21.63 -27.48
C PHE A 126 3.06 21.70 -28.81
N GLU A 127 2.37 22.10 -29.85
CA GLU A 127 2.98 22.55 -31.09
C GLU A 127 2.95 24.07 -31.09
N LYS A 128 4.12 24.69 -31.25
CA LYS A 128 4.27 26.14 -31.29
C LYS A 128 3.93 26.64 -32.69
N VAL A 129 2.94 27.50 -32.78
CA VAL A 129 2.42 28.05 -34.05
C VAL A 129 2.62 29.55 -34.06
N LYS A 130 3.21 30.08 -35.13
CA LYS A 130 3.34 31.51 -35.30
C LYS A 130 1.97 32.10 -35.65
N ILE A 131 1.44 32.95 -34.76
CA ILE A 131 0.10 33.53 -34.93
C ILE A 131 0.11 34.98 -35.39
N LEU A 132 1.01 35.79 -34.85
CA LEU A 132 1.18 37.19 -35.21
C LEU A 132 2.68 37.47 -35.49
N PRO A 133 3.14 37.27 -36.73
CA PRO A 133 4.55 37.49 -37.07
C PRO A 133 5.00 38.93 -36.79
N LYS A 134 6.24 39.13 -36.40
CA LYS A 134 6.81 40.47 -36.16
C LYS A 134 6.67 41.39 -37.35
N ASP A 135 6.75 40.88 -38.58
CA ASP A 135 6.60 41.62 -39.81
C ASP A 135 5.24 42.26 -39.99
N ARG A 136 4.23 41.81 -39.26
CA ARG A 136 2.89 42.38 -39.26
C ARG A 136 2.88 43.82 -38.74
N TRP A 137 3.74 44.12 -37.78
CA TRP A 137 3.76 45.38 -37.03
C TRP A 137 4.68 46.40 -37.75
N THR A 138 4.32 46.75 -38.98
CA THR A 138 5.15 47.64 -39.80
C THR A 138 5.19 49.10 -39.34
N GLN A 139 4.15 49.52 -38.60
CA GLN A 139 4.02 50.87 -38.06
C GLN A 139 4.48 51.00 -36.61
N HIS A 140 5.05 49.95 -36.05
CA HIS A 140 5.50 49.89 -34.65
C HIS A 140 6.94 49.37 -34.60
N THR A 141 7.64 49.72 -33.52
CA THR A 141 8.93 49.12 -33.23
C THR A 141 8.72 47.78 -32.52
N THR A 142 9.33 46.72 -33.06
CA THR A 142 9.20 45.34 -32.54
C THR A 142 10.48 44.83 -31.89
N THR A 143 11.52 45.68 -31.80
CA THR A 143 12.82 45.34 -31.23
C THR A 143 12.98 45.74 -29.77
N GLY A 144 11.87 46.07 -29.09
CA GLY A 144 11.87 46.41 -27.69
C GLY A 144 12.45 45.31 -26.82
N GLY A 145 13.22 45.69 -25.84
CA GLY A 145 13.85 44.77 -24.91
C GLY A 145 14.25 45.45 -23.61
N SER A 146 14.73 44.67 -22.67
CA SER A 146 15.14 45.14 -21.34
C SER A 146 16.46 44.52 -20.92
N ARG A 147 17.20 45.22 -20.08
CA ARG A 147 18.40 44.67 -19.42
C ARG A 147 18.09 43.55 -18.48
N ALA A 148 16.89 43.52 -17.91
CA ALA A 148 16.49 42.45 -17.03
C ALA A 148 16.41 41.08 -17.76
N CYS A 149 16.15 41.11 -19.08
CA CYS A 149 16.13 39.93 -19.93
C CYS A 149 17.39 39.81 -20.82
N ALA A 150 18.50 40.44 -20.41
CA ALA A 150 19.71 40.53 -21.23
C ALA A 150 20.31 39.16 -21.53
N VAL A 151 20.85 39.04 -22.76
CA VAL A 151 21.65 37.91 -23.20
C VAL A 151 23.04 38.42 -23.55
N SER A 152 24.09 37.88 -22.95
CA SER A 152 25.48 38.29 -23.17
C SER A 152 25.71 39.81 -23.05
N GLY A 153 25.02 40.44 -22.07
CA GLY A 153 25.10 41.87 -21.81
C GLY A 153 24.25 42.77 -22.74
N ASN A 154 23.60 42.21 -23.77
CA ASN A 154 22.71 42.92 -24.66
C ASN A 154 21.26 42.82 -24.22
N PRO A 155 20.49 43.94 -24.20
CA PRO A 155 19.09 43.90 -23.90
C PRO A 155 18.33 42.91 -24.79
N SER A 156 17.46 42.14 -24.20
CA SER A 156 16.64 41.15 -24.90
C SER A 156 15.23 41.12 -24.34
N PHE A 157 14.39 40.23 -24.85
CA PHE A 157 13.03 40.06 -24.40
C PHE A 157 12.60 38.60 -24.48
N PHE A 158 11.39 38.31 -24.01
CA PHE A 158 10.80 36.98 -24.13
C PHE A 158 10.74 36.54 -25.60
N ARG A 159 11.18 35.34 -25.89
CA ARG A 159 11.30 34.82 -27.26
C ARG A 159 9.96 34.65 -27.97
N ASN A 160 8.87 34.40 -27.23
CA ASN A 160 7.55 34.16 -27.80
C ASN A 160 6.67 35.39 -27.81
N MET A 161 7.19 36.53 -27.36
CA MET A 161 6.42 37.77 -27.21
C MET A 161 7.10 38.89 -28.01
N VAL A 162 6.30 39.87 -28.36
CA VAL A 162 6.72 41.08 -29.03
C VAL A 162 6.33 42.31 -28.23
N TRP A 163 7.29 43.12 -27.86
CA TRP A 163 7.04 44.36 -27.17
C TRP A 163 6.87 45.47 -28.20
N LEU A 164 5.62 45.88 -28.44
CA LEU A 164 5.30 46.96 -29.37
C LEU A 164 5.54 48.31 -28.72
N THR A 165 6.40 49.11 -29.33
CA THR A 165 6.69 50.48 -28.91
C THR A 165 6.53 51.43 -30.10
N LYS A 166 6.54 52.74 -29.85
CA LYS A 166 6.39 53.75 -30.90
C LYS A 166 7.46 53.60 -31.96
N LYS A 167 7.10 53.88 -33.20
CA LYS A 167 8.02 53.99 -34.32
C LYS A 167 8.14 55.46 -34.69
N GLY A 168 9.35 56.01 -34.58
CA GLY A 168 9.53 57.45 -34.69
C GLY A 168 8.86 58.17 -33.51
N SER A 169 7.90 59.01 -33.77
CA SER A 169 7.12 59.73 -32.74
C SER A 169 5.65 59.29 -32.68
N ASN A 170 5.30 58.20 -33.34
CA ASN A 170 3.93 57.76 -33.48
C ASN A 170 3.73 56.35 -32.98
N TYR A 171 2.61 56.11 -32.29
CA TYR A 171 2.09 54.80 -32.00
C TYR A 171 0.65 54.76 -32.51
N PRO A 172 0.42 54.39 -33.77
CA PRO A 172 -0.93 54.19 -34.28
C PRO A 172 -1.61 53.00 -33.61
N VAL A 173 -2.92 52.93 -33.71
CA VAL A 173 -3.67 51.81 -33.14
C VAL A 173 -3.10 50.50 -33.72
N ALA A 174 -2.63 49.64 -32.83
CA ALA A 174 -2.17 48.32 -33.19
C ALA A 174 -3.36 47.36 -33.24
N GLN A 175 -3.51 46.68 -34.39
CA GLN A 175 -4.57 45.70 -34.60
C GLN A 175 -3.98 44.42 -35.14
N GLY A 176 -4.39 43.30 -34.56
CA GLY A 176 -3.99 41.98 -35.00
C GLY A 176 -5.09 40.97 -34.77
N SER A 177 -5.30 40.07 -35.68
CA SER A 177 -6.26 38.98 -35.51
C SER A 177 -5.65 37.67 -35.98
N TYR A 178 -6.08 36.61 -35.36
CA TYR A 178 -5.70 35.26 -35.72
C TYR A 178 -6.93 34.34 -35.68
N ASN A 179 -7.20 33.68 -36.79
CA ASN A 179 -8.22 32.67 -36.91
C ASN A 179 -7.61 31.29 -36.65
N ASN A 180 -8.10 30.59 -35.66
CA ASN A 180 -7.58 29.27 -35.32
C ASN A 180 -8.06 28.21 -36.30
N THR A 181 -7.26 27.93 -37.30
CA THR A 181 -7.50 26.90 -38.31
C THR A 181 -6.63 25.64 -38.07
N SER A 182 -5.99 25.56 -36.91
CA SER A 182 -5.05 24.48 -36.58
C SER A 182 -5.71 23.13 -36.33
N GLY A 183 -7.02 23.09 -36.14
CA GLY A 183 -7.79 21.87 -35.85
C GLY A 183 -7.87 21.49 -34.37
N GLU A 184 -7.22 22.26 -33.49
CA GLU A 184 -7.23 22.02 -32.03
C GLU A 184 -7.32 23.34 -31.26
N LYS A 185 -7.69 23.25 -29.98
CA LYS A 185 -7.61 24.41 -29.08
C LYS A 185 -6.17 24.90 -28.98
N MET A 186 -6.02 26.19 -28.80
CA MET A 186 -4.72 26.86 -28.75
C MET A 186 -4.62 27.74 -27.51
N LEU A 187 -3.50 27.62 -26.80
CA LEU A 187 -3.18 28.49 -25.67
C LEU A 187 -2.58 29.79 -26.22
N ILE A 188 -3.18 30.91 -25.91
CA ILE A 188 -2.75 32.25 -26.29
C ILE A 188 -2.40 33.03 -25.03
N ILE A 189 -1.22 33.64 -25.02
CA ILE A 189 -0.73 34.46 -23.91
C ILE A 189 -0.40 35.84 -24.44
N TRP A 190 -0.83 36.90 -23.77
CA TRP A 190 -0.49 38.28 -24.08
C TRP A 190 -0.17 39.05 -22.82
N GLY A 191 0.40 40.23 -22.95
CA GLY A 191 0.75 41.03 -21.79
C GLY A 191 0.34 42.50 -21.95
N VAL A 192 0.29 43.17 -20.81
CA VAL A 192 0.12 44.63 -20.70
C VAL A 192 1.28 45.16 -19.88
N HIS A 193 1.95 46.17 -20.42
CA HIS A 193 3.04 46.86 -19.73
C HIS A 193 2.50 47.99 -18.87
N HIS A 194 2.91 48.04 -17.62
CA HIS A 194 2.59 49.09 -16.64
C HIS A 194 3.84 49.90 -16.36
N PRO A 195 3.99 51.09 -16.96
CA PRO A 195 5.19 51.95 -16.76
C PRO A 195 5.27 52.48 -15.33
N ASN A 196 6.48 52.87 -14.94
CA ASN A 196 6.76 53.45 -13.63
C ASN A 196 6.25 54.88 -13.51
N ASP A 197 6.30 55.67 -14.60
CA ASP A 197 5.81 57.05 -14.64
C ASP A 197 5.32 57.42 -16.02
N GLU A 198 4.72 58.65 -16.16
CA GLU A 198 4.22 59.13 -17.43
C GLU A 198 5.31 59.43 -18.43
N THR A 199 6.54 59.76 -17.98
CA THR A 199 7.67 59.97 -18.85
C THR A 199 8.05 58.70 -19.57
N GLU A 200 8.09 57.57 -18.89
CA GLU A 200 8.32 56.25 -19.48
C GLU A 200 7.18 55.90 -20.44
N GLN A 201 5.93 56.16 -20.08
CA GLN A 201 4.76 55.92 -20.94
C GLN A 201 4.93 56.70 -22.27
N ARG A 202 5.24 57.98 -22.23
CA ARG A 202 5.41 58.81 -23.43
C ARG A 202 6.62 58.44 -24.22
N THR A 203 7.72 58.07 -23.56
CA THR A 203 8.95 57.62 -24.22
C THR A 203 8.74 56.33 -25.02
N LEU A 204 7.94 55.40 -24.50
CA LEU A 204 7.72 54.11 -25.14
C LEU A 204 6.55 54.13 -26.13
N TYR A 205 5.44 54.81 -25.80
CA TYR A 205 4.20 54.67 -26.56
C TYR A 205 3.62 55.97 -27.10
N GLN A 206 4.20 57.11 -26.79
CA GLN A 206 3.72 58.44 -27.13
C GLN A 206 2.36 58.78 -26.52
N ASN A 207 1.40 57.86 -26.52
CA ASN A 207 0.04 58.05 -26.07
C ASN A 207 -0.10 57.84 -24.55
N VAL A 208 -0.99 58.66 -23.90
CA VAL A 208 -1.38 58.52 -22.53
C VAL A 208 -2.87 58.14 -22.53
N GLY A 209 -3.34 57.43 -21.51
CA GLY A 209 -4.74 56.96 -21.47
C GLY A 209 -4.99 55.84 -22.48
N THR A 210 -4.04 54.97 -22.64
CA THR A 210 -4.07 53.86 -23.59
C THR A 210 -4.83 52.66 -23.06
N TYR A 211 -5.17 51.73 -23.94
CA TYR A 211 -5.84 50.48 -23.58
C TYR A 211 -5.28 49.30 -24.42
N VAL A 212 -5.51 48.11 -23.91
CA VAL A 212 -5.32 46.85 -24.61
C VAL A 212 -6.65 46.11 -24.60
N SER A 213 -7.19 45.81 -25.76
CA SER A 213 -8.45 45.06 -25.91
C SER A 213 -8.19 43.73 -26.58
N VAL A 214 -8.63 42.64 -25.95
CA VAL A 214 -8.51 41.29 -26.50
C VAL A 214 -9.89 40.65 -26.48
N GLY A 215 -10.30 40.16 -27.66
CA GLY A 215 -11.62 39.57 -27.82
C GLY A 215 -11.61 38.28 -28.61
N THR A 216 -12.43 37.35 -28.20
CA THR A 216 -12.81 36.12 -28.92
C THR A 216 -14.33 36.01 -28.92
N SER A 217 -14.88 34.92 -29.41
CA SER A 217 -16.32 34.65 -29.29
C SER A 217 -16.85 34.62 -27.85
N THR A 218 -15.97 34.28 -26.89
CA THR A 218 -16.31 34.13 -25.47
C THR A 218 -15.58 35.11 -24.55
N LEU A 219 -14.50 35.70 -25.00
CA LEU A 219 -13.68 36.63 -24.23
C LEU A 219 -13.87 38.05 -24.74
N ASN A 220 -14.05 39.00 -23.84
CA ASN A 220 -13.97 40.41 -24.11
C ASN A 220 -13.31 41.11 -22.93
N LYS A 221 -12.00 41.32 -23.06
CA LYS A 221 -11.19 41.89 -21.96
C LYS A 221 -10.52 43.18 -22.46
N ARG A 222 -10.82 44.27 -21.79
CA ARG A 222 -10.15 45.55 -22.01
C ARG A 222 -9.34 45.91 -20.77
N SER A 223 -8.08 46.16 -20.92
CA SER A 223 -7.13 46.51 -19.86
C SER A 223 -6.52 47.87 -20.10
N THR A 224 -6.35 48.61 -19.03
CA THR A 224 -5.69 49.92 -19.05
C THR A 224 -4.41 49.82 -18.20
N PRO A 225 -3.31 50.46 -18.61
CA PRO A 225 -2.09 50.44 -17.81
C PRO A 225 -2.30 51.22 -16.52
N ASP A 226 -1.72 50.69 -15.43
CA ASP A 226 -1.64 51.36 -14.16
C ASP A 226 -0.25 51.99 -14.04
N ILE A 227 -0.18 53.29 -14.18
CA ILE A 227 1.09 54.05 -14.11
C ILE A 227 1.28 54.48 -12.68
N ALA A 228 2.23 53.83 -11.99
CA ALA A 228 2.52 54.10 -10.57
C ALA A 228 4.00 53.86 -10.27
N THR A 229 4.54 54.63 -9.33
CA THR A 229 5.87 54.39 -8.79
C THR A 229 5.87 53.15 -7.92
N ARG A 230 6.71 52.20 -8.25
CA ARG A 230 6.81 50.90 -7.56
C ARG A 230 8.24 50.65 -7.06
N PRO A 231 8.43 49.84 -6.02
CA PRO A 231 9.76 49.39 -5.64
C PRO A 231 10.45 48.74 -6.85
N LYS A 232 11.73 49.03 -7.04
CA LYS A 232 12.49 48.46 -8.15
C LYS A 232 12.76 46.96 -7.92
N VAL A 233 12.42 46.15 -8.89
CA VAL A 233 12.73 44.73 -8.99
C VAL A 233 13.57 44.53 -10.25
N ASN A 234 14.71 43.84 -10.12
CA ASN A 234 15.70 43.72 -11.22
C ASN A 234 16.11 45.07 -11.81
N GLY A 235 16.12 46.12 -11.01
CA GLY A 235 16.43 47.48 -11.42
C GLY A 235 15.31 48.23 -12.15
N LEU A 236 14.11 47.70 -12.20
CA LEU A 236 12.97 48.25 -12.96
C LEU A 236 11.77 48.56 -12.02
N GLY A 237 11.21 49.76 -12.20
CA GLY A 237 9.96 50.15 -11.53
C GLY A 237 8.70 49.76 -12.30
N GLY A 238 8.81 49.50 -13.58
CA GLY A 238 7.70 49.01 -14.40
C GLY A 238 7.36 47.54 -14.12
N ARG A 239 6.16 47.17 -14.57
CA ARG A 239 5.69 45.78 -14.45
C ARG A 239 5.05 45.34 -15.77
N MET A 240 5.06 44.03 -16.01
CA MET A 240 4.29 43.38 -17.08
C MET A 240 3.29 42.42 -16.50
N GLU A 241 2.05 42.58 -16.90
CA GLU A 241 0.95 41.70 -16.50
C GLU A 241 0.59 40.83 -17.69
N PHE A 242 0.77 39.52 -17.53
CA PHE A 242 0.42 38.52 -18.54
C PHE A 242 -0.92 37.89 -18.24
N SER A 243 -1.68 37.64 -19.29
CA SER A 243 -2.96 36.93 -19.23
C SER A 243 -2.98 35.86 -20.31
N TRP A 244 -3.85 34.90 -20.17
CA TRP A 244 -3.96 33.79 -21.11
C TRP A 244 -5.43 33.44 -21.36
N THR A 245 -5.66 32.79 -22.50
CA THR A 245 -6.96 32.18 -22.83
C THR A 245 -6.75 30.95 -23.70
N LEU A 246 -7.75 30.10 -23.75
CA LEU A 246 -7.82 29.00 -24.70
C LEU A 246 -8.69 29.43 -25.88
N LEU A 247 -8.10 29.48 -27.06
CA LEU A 247 -8.79 29.79 -28.29
C LEU A 247 -9.37 28.50 -28.90
N ASP A 248 -10.69 28.45 -29.04
CA ASP A 248 -11.35 27.30 -29.61
C ASP A 248 -11.07 27.13 -31.10
N MET A 249 -11.27 25.92 -31.63
CA MET A 249 -11.19 25.65 -33.06
C MET A 249 -12.13 26.59 -33.84
N TRP A 250 -11.65 27.13 -34.96
CA TRP A 250 -12.42 28.01 -35.84
C TRP A 250 -12.83 29.34 -35.22
N ASP A 251 -12.37 29.63 -34.00
CA ASP A 251 -12.58 30.93 -33.38
C ASP A 251 -11.45 31.91 -33.77
N THR A 252 -11.74 33.20 -33.68
CA THR A 252 -10.80 34.26 -33.97
C THR A 252 -10.52 35.07 -32.73
N ILE A 253 -9.24 35.32 -32.44
CA ILE A 253 -8.79 36.25 -31.41
C ILE A 253 -8.39 37.58 -32.06
N ASN A 254 -8.90 38.70 -31.49
CA ASN A 254 -8.59 40.04 -31.98
C ASN A 254 -7.86 40.81 -30.88
N PHE A 255 -6.75 41.41 -31.26
CA PHE A 255 -6.00 42.35 -30.42
C PHE A 255 -6.12 43.75 -30.96
N GLU A 256 -6.46 44.71 -30.09
CA GLU A 256 -6.47 46.11 -30.39
C GLU A 256 -5.82 46.89 -29.25
N SER A 257 -4.90 47.80 -29.58
CA SER A 257 -4.19 48.55 -28.55
C SER A 257 -3.78 49.92 -29.04
N THR A 258 -3.90 50.88 -28.16
CA THR A 258 -3.37 52.25 -28.35
C THR A 258 -2.02 52.45 -27.67
N GLY A 259 -1.54 51.43 -26.98
CA GLY A 259 -0.25 51.40 -26.29
C GLY A 259 -0.18 50.30 -25.26
N ASN A 260 1.00 49.98 -24.80
CA ASN A 260 1.28 49.06 -23.69
C ASN A 260 1.01 47.56 -23.99
N LEU A 261 0.77 47.18 -25.23
CA LEU A 261 0.55 45.80 -25.62
C LEU A 261 1.86 45.02 -25.71
N ILE A 262 1.92 43.90 -25.05
CA ILE A 262 2.91 42.85 -25.27
C ILE A 262 2.21 41.77 -26.09
N ALA A 263 2.46 41.76 -27.41
CA ALA A 263 1.74 40.89 -28.32
C ALA A 263 2.37 39.51 -28.40
N PRO A 264 1.56 38.45 -28.54
CA PRO A 264 2.10 37.11 -28.78
C PRO A 264 2.61 36.98 -30.23
N GLU A 265 3.81 36.46 -30.43
CA GLU A 265 4.27 36.01 -31.74
C GLU A 265 3.83 34.58 -32.01
N TYR A 266 3.79 33.74 -30.96
CA TYR A 266 3.45 32.35 -31.05
C TYR A 266 2.27 32.03 -30.12
N GLY A 267 1.43 31.09 -30.57
CA GLY A 267 0.48 30.40 -29.74
C GLY A 267 0.87 28.92 -29.60
N PHE A 268 0.27 28.24 -28.66
CA PHE A 268 0.57 26.85 -28.39
C PHE A 268 -0.64 25.98 -28.73
N LYS A 269 -0.57 25.27 -29.85
CA LYS A 269 -1.58 24.29 -30.23
C LYS A 269 -1.46 23.08 -29.35
N ILE A 270 -2.56 22.61 -28.77
CA ILE A 270 -2.62 21.39 -27.98
C ILE A 270 -2.60 20.20 -28.95
N SER A 271 -1.41 19.66 -29.23
CA SER A 271 -1.27 18.55 -30.19
C SER A 271 -1.54 17.19 -29.56
N LYS A 272 -1.38 17.05 -28.25
CA LYS A 272 -1.71 15.82 -27.54
C LYS A 272 -2.28 16.12 -26.15
N ARG A 273 -3.47 15.58 -25.91
CA ARG A 273 -4.12 15.62 -24.60
C ARG A 273 -3.86 14.32 -23.87
N GLY A 274 -3.86 14.37 -22.57
CA GLY A 274 -3.72 13.20 -21.74
C GLY A 274 -3.48 13.57 -20.30
N ARG A 275 -3.46 12.57 -19.46
CA ARG A 275 -3.21 12.73 -18.04
C ARG A 275 -1.73 13.00 -17.80
N SER A 276 -1.45 14.09 -17.16
CA SER A 276 -0.13 14.57 -16.82
C SER A 276 -0.15 15.13 -15.40
N GLY A 277 0.85 15.88 -15.04
CA GLY A 277 0.92 16.57 -13.74
C GLY A 277 2.19 17.38 -13.66
N ILE A 278 2.26 18.22 -12.64
CA ILE A 278 3.44 19.03 -12.34
C ILE A 278 4.03 18.53 -11.04
N MET A 279 5.24 18.01 -11.08
CA MET A 279 5.95 17.53 -9.90
C MET A 279 6.99 18.57 -9.48
N LYS A 280 6.87 19.04 -8.25
CA LYS A 280 7.88 19.91 -7.65
C LYS A 280 9.00 19.06 -7.08
N THR A 281 10.19 19.19 -7.63
CA THR A 281 11.35 18.40 -7.25
C THR A 281 12.64 19.13 -7.56
N GLU A 282 13.65 18.93 -6.70
CA GLU A 282 15.02 19.40 -6.93
C GLU A 282 15.89 18.32 -7.61
N GLY A 283 15.34 17.14 -7.84
CA GLY A 283 16.05 16.03 -8.46
C GLY A 283 16.26 16.17 -9.96
N THR A 284 17.07 15.29 -10.52
CA THR A 284 17.36 15.21 -11.96
C THR A 284 16.83 13.91 -12.53
N LEU A 285 16.52 13.91 -13.83
CA LEU A 285 16.06 12.72 -14.53
C LEU A 285 17.20 11.69 -14.63
N GLU A 286 16.90 10.47 -14.22
CA GLU A 286 17.79 9.32 -14.34
C GLU A 286 17.35 8.41 -15.51
N ASN A 287 18.24 7.52 -15.93
CA ASN A 287 17.92 6.55 -16.99
C ASN A 287 17.17 5.35 -16.41
N CYS A 288 15.89 5.52 -16.15
CA CYS A 288 15.01 4.48 -15.65
C CYS A 288 13.59 4.70 -16.14
N GLU A 289 12.75 3.69 -16.01
CA GLU A 289 11.32 3.75 -16.38
C GLU A 289 10.46 3.34 -15.20
N THR A 290 9.27 3.93 -15.12
CA THR A 290 8.30 3.61 -14.08
C THR A 290 6.87 3.83 -14.59
N LYS A 291 5.92 3.27 -13.89
CA LYS A 291 4.49 3.58 -14.06
C LYS A 291 3.97 4.53 -13.00
N CYS A 292 4.70 4.69 -11.90
CA CYS A 292 4.34 5.57 -10.80
C CYS A 292 5.57 6.34 -10.31
N GLN A 293 5.48 7.65 -10.32
CA GLN A 293 6.56 8.54 -9.88
C GLN A 293 6.11 9.37 -8.70
N THR A 294 6.93 9.42 -7.65
CA THR A 294 6.75 10.31 -6.50
C THR A 294 7.93 11.29 -6.41
N PRO A 295 7.79 12.40 -5.66
CA PRO A 295 8.92 13.31 -5.44
C PRO A 295 10.14 12.65 -4.76
N LEU A 296 9.93 11.58 -4.00
CA LEU A 296 11.00 10.85 -3.32
C LEU A 296 11.68 9.82 -4.23
N GLY A 297 10.96 9.28 -5.19
CA GLY A 297 11.46 8.26 -6.09
C GLY A 297 10.34 7.54 -6.83
N ALA A 298 10.73 6.66 -7.74
CA ALA A 298 9.78 5.85 -8.49
C ALA A 298 9.35 4.62 -7.68
N ILE A 299 8.08 4.25 -7.84
CA ILE A 299 7.49 3.06 -7.26
C ILE A 299 7.25 2.07 -8.39
N ASN A 300 7.80 0.85 -8.25
CA ASN A 300 7.55 -0.25 -9.17
C ASN A 300 6.98 -1.42 -8.36
N THR A 301 5.66 -1.59 -8.41
CA THR A 301 4.96 -2.59 -7.61
C THR A 301 3.66 -3.02 -8.23
N THR A 302 3.22 -4.22 -7.88
CA THR A 302 1.87 -4.72 -8.15
C THR A 302 0.96 -4.63 -6.92
N LEU A 303 1.48 -4.14 -5.79
CA LEU A 303 0.73 -4.02 -4.54
C LEU A 303 -0.32 -2.91 -4.63
N PRO A 304 -1.45 -3.05 -3.95
CA PRO A 304 -2.56 -2.10 -4.07
C PRO A 304 -2.40 -0.81 -3.26
N PHE A 305 -1.48 -0.77 -2.31
CA PHE A 305 -1.27 0.38 -1.43
C PHE A 305 0.20 0.76 -1.34
N HIS A 306 0.47 2.04 -1.11
CA HIS A 306 1.81 2.53 -0.79
C HIS A 306 1.76 3.61 0.29
N ASN A 307 2.86 3.82 0.98
CA ASN A 307 3.01 4.88 1.98
C ASN A 307 4.23 5.79 1.72
N VAL A 308 4.69 5.85 0.48
CA VAL A 308 5.92 6.57 0.13
C VAL A 308 5.72 8.09 0.21
N HIS A 309 4.76 8.61 -0.54
CA HIS A 309 4.47 10.05 -0.58
C HIS A 309 3.04 10.28 -1.07
N PRO A 310 2.28 11.20 -0.45
CA PRO A 310 0.89 11.46 -0.85
C PRO A 310 0.75 12.03 -2.26
N LEU A 311 1.77 12.70 -2.78
CA LEU A 311 1.77 13.24 -4.13
C LEU A 311 2.49 12.26 -5.06
N ALA A 312 1.78 11.79 -6.07
CA ALA A 312 2.33 10.87 -7.06
C ALA A 312 1.70 11.13 -8.42
N ILE A 313 2.42 10.80 -9.48
CA ILE A 313 1.95 10.93 -10.87
C ILE A 313 2.07 9.57 -11.55
N GLY A 314 1.06 9.21 -12.30
CA GLY A 314 1.02 7.97 -13.07
C GLY A 314 -0.01 6.98 -12.54
N GLU A 315 0.13 5.73 -12.95
CA GLU A 315 -0.69 4.63 -12.46
C GLU A 315 -0.13 4.14 -11.13
N CYS A 316 -0.64 4.71 -10.05
CA CYS A 316 -0.12 4.50 -8.71
C CYS A 316 -1.07 3.67 -7.86
N PRO A 317 -0.51 2.85 -6.94
CA PRO A 317 -1.30 2.30 -5.85
C PRO A 317 -1.95 3.42 -5.02
N LYS A 318 -2.94 3.07 -4.24
CA LYS A 318 -3.59 4.02 -3.35
C LYS A 318 -2.65 4.41 -2.21
N TYR A 319 -2.47 5.71 -1.98
CA TYR A 319 -1.70 6.18 -0.84
C TYR A 319 -2.49 6.03 0.46
N VAL A 320 -1.85 5.47 1.47
CA VAL A 320 -2.38 5.34 2.83
C VAL A 320 -1.32 5.75 3.85
N ARG A 321 -1.76 6.23 5.01
CA ARG A 321 -0.85 6.63 6.11
C ARG A 321 -0.39 5.46 6.97
N SER A 322 -0.78 4.25 6.64
CA SER A 322 -0.44 3.06 7.40
C SER A 322 1.05 2.74 7.31
N GLU A 323 1.61 2.22 8.39
CA GLU A 323 2.99 1.74 8.42
C GLU A 323 3.10 0.26 8.10
N LYS A 324 2.01 -0.49 8.31
CA LYS A 324 1.96 -1.94 8.12
C LYS A 324 0.58 -2.38 7.66
N LEU A 325 0.53 -3.08 6.53
CA LEU A 325 -0.66 -3.75 6.01
C LEU A 325 -0.26 -5.16 5.59
N VAL A 326 -0.44 -6.12 6.47
CA VAL A 326 -0.04 -7.51 6.23
C VAL A 326 -1.27 -8.41 6.32
N LEU A 327 -1.56 -9.10 5.21
CA LEU A 327 -2.61 -10.12 5.14
C LEU A 327 -2.06 -11.47 5.57
N ALA A 328 -2.72 -12.12 6.50
CA ALA A 328 -2.45 -13.51 6.83
C ALA A 328 -2.88 -14.40 5.66
N THR A 329 -2.01 -15.29 5.23
CA THR A 329 -2.31 -16.32 4.24
C THR A 329 -2.20 -17.72 4.82
N GLY A 330 -1.28 -17.93 5.74
CA GLY A 330 -1.08 -19.17 6.45
C GLY A 330 -1.85 -19.29 7.75
N LEU A 331 -1.51 -20.30 8.50
CA LEU A 331 -2.13 -20.64 9.80
C LEU A 331 -1.45 -19.90 10.95
N ARG A 332 -2.09 -19.90 12.12
CA ARG A 332 -1.42 -19.53 13.37
C ARG A 332 -0.18 -20.40 13.53
N ASN A 333 0.95 -19.78 13.76
CA ASN A 333 2.20 -20.50 13.95
C ASN A 333 2.37 -20.82 15.43
N VAL A 334 1.87 -21.98 15.85
CA VAL A 334 1.96 -22.47 17.22
C VAL A 334 2.62 -23.85 17.17
N PRO A 335 3.97 -23.90 17.09
CA PRO A 335 4.67 -25.20 17.07
C PRO A 335 4.46 -25.94 18.39
N GLN A 336 4.28 -27.24 18.29
CA GLN A 336 4.23 -28.09 19.49
C GLN A 336 5.57 -28.05 20.21
N ILE A 337 5.52 -27.97 21.52
CA ILE A 337 6.72 -28.00 22.35
C ILE A 337 7.24 -29.44 22.36
N GLU A 338 8.39 -29.69 21.73
CA GLU A 338 9.05 -30.99 21.69
C GLU A 338 9.43 -31.55 23.07
N SER A 339 9.45 -30.70 24.08
CA SER A 339 9.87 -31.03 25.45
C SER A 339 8.77 -31.53 26.38
N ARG A 340 7.62 -31.99 25.86
CA ARG A 340 6.61 -32.65 26.72
C ARG A 340 7.08 -34.03 27.14
N GLY A 341 8.10 -34.03 28.00
CA GLY A 341 8.50 -35.16 28.82
C GLY A 341 9.11 -36.34 28.05
N LEU A 342 9.67 -37.28 28.80
CA LEU A 342 10.29 -38.55 28.36
C LEU A 342 9.36 -39.45 27.52
N PHE A 343 8.13 -39.04 27.26
CA PHE A 343 7.12 -39.77 26.50
C PHE A 343 6.65 -39.03 25.27
N GLY A 344 7.56 -38.47 24.48
CA GLY A 344 7.34 -37.66 23.27
C GLY A 344 6.35 -38.18 22.24
N ALA A 345 5.12 -38.46 22.65
CA ALA A 345 4.03 -38.76 21.75
C ALA A 345 3.59 -37.48 21.06
N ILE A 346 3.55 -37.50 19.72
CA ILE A 346 3.02 -36.40 18.92
C ILE A 346 1.53 -36.27 19.23
N ALA A 347 1.12 -35.07 19.59
CA ALA A 347 -0.27 -34.71 19.77
C ALA A 347 -0.88 -34.14 18.48
N GLY A 348 -2.20 -34.10 18.41
CA GLY A 348 -2.91 -33.51 17.26
C GLY A 348 -3.02 -31.99 17.34
N PHE A 349 -3.94 -31.42 16.56
CA PHE A 349 -4.07 -29.97 16.38
C PHE A 349 -4.45 -29.19 17.65
N ILE A 350 -5.03 -29.83 18.64
CA ILE A 350 -5.41 -29.16 19.90
C ILE A 350 -4.16 -28.64 20.64
N GLU A 351 -3.05 -29.36 20.56
CA GLU A 351 -1.81 -29.02 21.26
C GLU A 351 -0.88 -28.10 20.45
N GLY A 352 -1.19 -27.86 19.19
CA GLY A 352 -0.41 -27.00 18.30
C GLY A 352 -0.13 -27.60 16.94
N GLY A 353 0.67 -26.91 16.14
CA GLY A 353 1.05 -27.32 14.80
C GLY A 353 2.30 -28.17 14.75
N TRP A 354 2.57 -28.79 13.59
CA TRP A 354 3.71 -29.67 13.37
C TRP A 354 4.74 -29.01 12.45
N GLN A 355 5.94 -28.82 12.95
CA GLN A 355 7.07 -28.38 12.14
C GLN A 355 7.56 -29.45 11.18
N GLY A 356 7.34 -30.72 11.50
CA GLY A 356 7.74 -31.83 10.66
C GLY A 356 6.89 -32.06 9.43
N MET A 357 5.71 -31.49 9.36
CA MET A 357 4.86 -31.56 8.17
C MET A 357 5.13 -30.37 7.26
N ILE A 358 5.80 -30.61 6.14
CA ILE A 358 6.30 -29.58 5.23
C ILE A 358 5.66 -29.58 3.85
N ASP A 359 4.80 -30.56 3.55
CA ASP A 359 4.21 -30.77 2.22
C ASP A 359 2.79 -30.25 2.07
N GLY A 360 2.26 -29.58 3.08
CA GLY A 360 0.93 -28.98 3.04
C GLY A 360 0.54 -28.29 4.33
N TRP A 361 -0.61 -27.64 4.34
CA TRP A 361 -1.12 -26.92 5.51
C TRP A 361 -1.83 -27.81 6.52
N TYR A 362 -2.57 -28.82 6.05
CA TYR A 362 -3.31 -29.74 6.88
C TYR A 362 -2.89 -31.15 6.58
N GLY A 363 -2.90 -32.01 7.55
CA GLY A 363 -2.50 -33.38 7.29
C GLY A 363 -2.59 -34.30 8.48
N TYR A 364 -1.87 -35.40 8.36
CA TYR A 364 -1.90 -36.53 9.26
C TYR A 364 -0.51 -36.86 9.78
N HIS A 365 -0.46 -37.34 11.00
CA HIS A 365 0.68 -38.08 11.52
C HIS A 365 0.19 -39.47 11.92
N HIS A 366 0.79 -40.51 11.34
CA HIS A 366 0.49 -41.89 11.69
C HIS A 366 1.65 -42.52 12.43
N SER A 367 1.33 -43.46 13.30
CA SER A 367 2.28 -44.25 14.04
C SER A 367 1.76 -45.69 14.14
N ASN A 368 2.52 -46.64 13.59
CA ASN A 368 2.22 -48.07 13.63
C ASN A 368 3.53 -48.89 13.78
N ASP A 369 3.41 -50.21 13.75
CA ASP A 369 4.57 -51.10 13.88
C ASP A 369 5.59 -50.99 12.73
N GLN A 370 5.15 -50.48 11.58
CA GLN A 370 5.99 -50.25 10.40
C GLN A 370 6.74 -48.90 10.41
N GLY A 371 6.40 -48.00 11.32
CA GLY A 371 7.01 -46.72 11.47
C GLY A 371 6.03 -45.59 11.69
N SER A 372 6.55 -44.36 11.69
CA SER A 372 5.74 -43.15 11.84
C SER A 372 6.15 -42.09 10.83
N GLY A 373 5.27 -41.19 10.51
CA GLY A 373 5.56 -40.08 9.59
C GLY A 373 4.40 -39.13 9.42
N TYR A 374 4.72 -38.00 8.79
CA TYR A 374 3.76 -36.98 8.43
C TYR A 374 3.35 -37.11 6.98
N ALA A 375 2.10 -36.82 6.69
CA ALA A 375 1.59 -36.70 5.31
C ALA A 375 0.55 -35.60 5.24
N ALA A 376 0.68 -34.70 4.29
CA ALA A 376 -0.32 -33.67 4.05
C ALA A 376 -1.57 -34.26 3.43
N ASP A 377 -2.75 -33.72 3.81
CA ASP A 377 -4.00 -33.96 3.10
C ASP A 377 -4.06 -33.02 1.90
N LYS A 378 -3.76 -33.57 0.72
CA LYS A 378 -3.60 -32.78 -0.51
C LYS A 378 -4.87 -32.09 -0.96
N GLU A 379 -6.02 -32.73 -0.79
CA GLU A 379 -7.30 -32.17 -1.24
C GLU A 379 -7.69 -30.93 -0.43
N SER A 380 -7.70 -31.02 0.89
CA SER A 380 -8.05 -29.89 1.76
C SER A 380 -7.04 -28.77 1.69
N THR A 381 -5.75 -29.10 1.61
CA THR A 381 -4.68 -28.12 1.45
C THR A 381 -4.82 -27.36 0.14
N GLN A 382 -5.05 -28.06 -0.98
CA GLN A 382 -5.21 -27.41 -2.30
C GLN A 382 -6.43 -26.51 -2.33
N ARG A 383 -7.55 -26.94 -1.77
CA ARG A 383 -8.75 -26.12 -1.65
C ARG A 383 -8.52 -24.86 -0.85
N ALA A 384 -7.78 -24.96 0.25
CA ALA A 384 -7.43 -23.82 1.08
C ALA A 384 -6.48 -22.86 0.34
N PHE A 385 -5.48 -23.38 -0.38
CA PHE A 385 -4.60 -22.55 -1.23
C PHE A 385 -5.39 -21.78 -2.28
N ASP A 386 -6.29 -22.44 -2.96
CA ASP A 386 -7.12 -21.80 -3.99
C ASP A 386 -8.00 -20.71 -3.40
N GLY A 387 -8.63 -20.96 -2.26
CA GLY A 387 -9.46 -19.98 -1.55
C GLY A 387 -8.66 -18.76 -1.10
N ILE A 388 -7.49 -18.96 -0.53
CA ILE A 388 -6.61 -17.87 -0.10
C ILE A 388 -6.04 -17.09 -1.28
N THR A 389 -5.63 -17.78 -2.34
CA THR A 389 -5.16 -17.14 -3.57
C THR A 389 -6.24 -16.25 -4.18
N ASN A 390 -7.47 -16.73 -4.26
CA ASN A 390 -8.60 -15.94 -4.75
C ASN A 390 -8.88 -14.73 -3.86
N LYS A 391 -8.78 -14.87 -2.55
CA LYS A 391 -8.93 -13.76 -1.60
C LYS A 391 -7.90 -12.67 -1.84
N VAL A 392 -6.63 -13.04 -1.90
CA VAL A 392 -5.52 -12.10 -2.12
C VAL A 392 -5.66 -11.41 -3.47
N ASN A 393 -5.95 -12.17 -4.53
CA ASN A 393 -6.16 -11.61 -5.86
C ASN A 393 -7.37 -10.67 -5.89
N SER A 394 -8.44 -11.00 -5.22
CA SER A 394 -9.63 -10.14 -5.11
C SER A 394 -9.32 -8.82 -4.42
N VAL A 395 -8.54 -8.83 -3.34
CA VAL A 395 -8.11 -7.61 -2.66
C VAL A 395 -7.27 -6.73 -3.58
N ILE A 396 -6.33 -7.33 -4.30
CA ILE A 396 -5.44 -6.61 -5.23
C ILE A 396 -6.24 -6.05 -6.41
N GLU A 397 -7.12 -6.83 -7.02
CA GLU A 397 -7.89 -6.44 -8.21
C GLU A 397 -8.94 -5.36 -7.92
N LYS A 398 -9.59 -5.40 -6.76
CA LYS A 398 -10.60 -4.40 -6.37
C LYS A 398 -10.02 -3.02 -6.13
N MET A 399 -8.74 -2.93 -5.82
CA MET A 399 -8.01 -1.68 -5.74
C MET A 399 -7.38 -1.36 -7.09
N ASN A 400 -8.20 -0.91 -8.05
CA ASN A 400 -7.71 -0.50 -9.36
C ASN A 400 -6.76 0.68 -9.21
N THR A 401 -5.57 0.55 -9.80
CA THR A 401 -4.67 1.67 -9.95
C THR A 401 -5.28 2.66 -10.94
N GLN A 402 -5.48 3.90 -10.49
CA GLN A 402 -5.93 5.00 -11.33
C GLN A 402 -4.77 5.95 -11.56
N PHE A 403 -4.83 6.72 -12.64
CA PHE A 403 -3.84 7.76 -12.87
C PHE A 403 -3.98 8.81 -11.76
N GLU A 404 -2.93 8.99 -11.00
CA GLU A 404 -2.83 10.03 -9.98
C GLU A 404 -2.01 11.20 -10.53
N SER A 405 -2.45 12.42 -10.21
CA SER A 405 -1.67 13.62 -10.46
C SER A 405 -1.36 14.32 -9.15
N VAL A 406 -0.25 15.06 -9.11
CA VAL A 406 0.10 15.87 -7.94
C VAL A 406 -0.98 16.94 -7.69
N GLY A 407 -1.04 17.39 -6.44
CA GLY A 407 -2.06 18.31 -5.95
C GLY A 407 -2.13 19.63 -6.71
N LYS A 408 -3.26 20.33 -6.52
CA LYS A 408 -3.56 21.63 -7.14
C LYS A 408 -2.86 22.74 -6.39
N GLU A 409 -2.41 23.75 -7.13
CA GLU A 409 -1.92 24.99 -6.56
C GLU A 409 -3.03 26.05 -6.53
N PHE A 410 -3.01 26.90 -5.52
CA PHE A 410 -3.99 27.95 -5.31
C PHE A 410 -3.28 29.29 -5.06
N SER A 411 -3.89 30.38 -5.52
CA SER A 411 -3.40 31.73 -5.24
C SER A 411 -3.70 32.14 -3.79
N ASN A 412 -3.07 33.21 -3.33
CA ASN A 412 -3.31 33.76 -2.00
C ASN A 412 -4.77 34.21 -1.79
N LEU A 413 -5.48 34.57 -2.86
CA LEU A 413 -6.89 34.96 -2.83
C LEU A 413 -7.82 33.76 -2.76
N GLU A 414 -7.32 32.56 -3.05
CA GLU A 414 -8.07 31.31 -3.06
C GLU A 414 -7.83 30.48 -1.78
N ARG A 415 -7.43 31.12 -0.70
CA ARG A 415 -7.08 30.40 0.55
C ARG A 415 -8.21 29.54 1.09
N ARG A 416 -9.46 29.99 0.99
CA ARG A 416 -10.61 29.19 1.41
C ARG A 416 -10.82 27.97 0.54
N LEU A 417 -10.58 28.09 -0.76
CA LEU A 417 -10.65 26.97 -1.69
C LEU A 417 -9.52 25.98 -1.44
N GLU A 418 -8.30 26.47 -1.19
CA GLU A 418 -7.15 25.65 -0.79
C GLU A 418 -7.45 24.85 0.48
N ASN A 419 -8.00 25.50 1.51
CA ASN A 419 -8.37 24.84 2.76
C ASN A 419 -9.48 23.79 2.55
N LEU A 420 -10.46 24.09 1.72
CA LEU A 420 -11.52 23.14 1.38
C LEU A 420 -10.96 21.92 0.65
N ASN A 421 -10.08 22.13 -0.33
CA ASN A 421 -9.41 21.07 -1.07
C ASN A 421 -8.56 20.20 -0.15
N LYS A 422 -7.80 20.82 0.75
CA LYS A 422 -7.00 20.12 1.74
C LYS A 422 -7.84 19.24 2.67
N LYS A 423 -8.94 19.80 3.19
CA LYS A 423 -9.88 19.04 4.04
C LYS A 423 -10.50 17.87 3.30
N MET A 424 -10.89 18.09 2.05
CA MET A 424 -11.46 17.04 1.21
C MET A 424 -10.46 15.91 0.97
N GLU A 425 -9.24 16.23 0.57
CA GLU A 425 -8.19 15.25 0.31
C GLU A 425 -7.78 14.51 1.58
N ASP A 426 -7.59 15.23 2.69
CA ASP A 426 -7.27 14.61 3.98
C ASP A 426 -8.42 13.71 4.46
N GLY A 427 -9.65 14.12 4.25
CA GLY A 427 -10.82 13.31 4.58
C GLY A 427 -10.88 12.00 3.78
N PHE A 428 -10.67 12.07 2.47
CA PHE A 428 -10.60 10.86 1.64
C PHE A 428 -9.41 9.98 2.01
N LEU A 429 -8.27 10.58 2.31
CA LEU A 429 -7.11 9.82 2.76
C LEU A 429 -7.39 9.08 4.06
N ASP A 430 -8.03 9.74 5.03
CA ASP A 430 -8.42 9.10 6.29
C ASP A 430 -9.40 7.95 6.06
N VAL A 431 -10.38 8.13 5.18
CA VAL A 431 -11.34 7.08 4.82
C VAL A 431 -10.64 5.89 4.17
N TRP A 432 -9.78 6.12 3.20
CA TRP A 432 -9.07 5.04 2.51
C TRP A 432 -8.07 4.33 3.41
N THR A 433 -7.39 5.06 4.28
CA THR A 433 -6.48 4.47 5.27
C THR A 433 -7.25 3.57 6.24
N TYR A 434 -8.37 4.08 6.77
CA TYR A 434 -9.23 3.29 7.64
C TYR A 434 -9.78 2.05 6.93
N ASN A 435 -10.25 2.19 5.69
CA ASN A 435 -10.75 1.07 4.91
C ASN A 435 -9.69 0.00 4.68
N ALA A 436 -8.46 0.42 4.35
CA ALA A 436 -7.35 -0.51 4.14
C ALA A 436 -6.99 -1.26 5.43
N GLU A 437 -6.88 -0.55 6.54
CA GLU A 437 -6.56 -1.13 7.85
C GLU A 437 -7.67 -2.07 8.32
N LEU A 438 -8.93 -1.64 8.21
CA LEU A 438 -10.06 -2.47 8.61
C LEU A 438 -10.19 -3.71 7.72
N LEU A 439 -9.99 -3.57 6.42
CA LEU A 439 -10.01 -4.69 5.49
C LEU A 439 -8.98 -5.76 5.89
N VAL A 440 -7.76 -5.34 6.21
CA VAL A 440 -6.70 -6.26 6.65
C VAL A 440 -7.10 -6.97 7.93
N LEU A 441 -7.59 -6.24 8.92
CA LEU A 441 -8.03 -6.83 10.20
C LEU A 441 -9.16 -7.84 10.01
N MET A 442 -10.19 -7.49 9.22
CA MET A 442 -11.33 -8.36 8.96
C MET A 442 -10.92 -9.60 8.17
N GLU A 443 -10.12 -9.44 7.14
CA GLU A 443 -9.69 -10.56 6.32
C GLU A 443 -8.72 -11.48 7.06
N ASN A 444 -7.89 -10.94 7.94
CA ASN A 444 -7.03 -11.76 8.80
C ASN A 444 -7.85 -12.60 9.78
N GLU A 445 -8.87 -12.00 10.38
CA GLU A 445 -9.79 -12.75 11.25
C GLU A 445 -10.45 -13.90 10.51
N ARG A 446 -10.97 -13.63 9.31
CA ARG A 446 -11.59 -14.65 8.45
C ARG A 446 -10.60 -15.73 8.03
N THR A 447 -9.37 -15.35 7.66
CA THR A 447 -8.34 -16.32 7.22
C THR A 447 -7.97 -17.28 8.34
N LEU A 448 -7.74 -16.77 9.54
CA LEU A 448 -7.41 -17.63 10.69
C LEU A 448 -8.58 -18.53 11.07
N GLY A 449 -9.79 -18.00 11.07
CA GLY A 449 -10.99 -18.80 11.29
C GLY A 449 -11.23 -19.86 10.22
N PHE A 450 -10.95 -19.55 8.98
CA PHE A 450 -11.03 -20.47 7.85
C PHE A 450 -10.08 -21.65 8.02
N HIS A 451 -8.83 -21.42 8.41
CA HIS A 451 -7.87 -22.49 8.68
C HIS A 451 -8.29 -23.35 9.86
N ASP A 452 -8.74 -22.74 10.95
CA ASP A 452 -9.25 -23.48 12.11
C ASP A 452 -10.44 -24.37 11.74
N SER A 453 -11.35 -23.84 10.94
CA SER A 453 -12.50 -24.58 10.42
C SER A 453 -12.08 -25.77 9.56
N ASN A 454 -11.09 -25.58 8.69
CA ASN A 454 -10.59 -26.63 7.80
C ASN A 454 -9.95 -27.79 8.58
N VAL A 455 -9.19 -27.48 9.62
CA VAL A 455 -8.59 -28.51 10.49
C VAL A 455 -9.68 -29.30 11.20
N LYS A 456 -10.68 -28.62 11.76
CA LYS A 456 -11.82 -29.27 12.43
C LYS A 456 -12.64 -30.13 11.45
N ASN A 457 -12.84 -29.66 10.24
CA ASN A 457 -13.54 -30.41 9.22
C ASN A 457 -12.80 -31.69 8.83
N LEU A 458 -11.47 -31.60 8.71
CA LEU A 458 -10.64 -32.78 8.45
C LEU A 458 -10.72 -33.78 9.60
N TYR A 459 -10.62 -33.30 10.84
CA TYR A 459 -10.78 -34.14 12.02
C TYR A 459 -12.14 -34.83 12.06
N ASN A 460 -13.22 -34.10 11.82
CA ASN A 460 -14.57 -34.65 11.82
C ASN A 460 -14.78 -35.66 10.67
N LYS A 461 -14.21 -35.41 9.51
CA LYS A 461 -14.24 -36.34 8.37
C LYS A 461 -13.59 -37.67 8.74
N VAL A 462 -12.43 -37.63 9.38
CA VAL A 462 -11.75 -38.85 9.84
C VAL A 462 -12.54 -39.53 10.97
N ARG A 463 -13.05 -38.78 11.93
CA ARG A 463 -13.87 -39.31 13.02
C ARG A 463 -15.11 -40.05 12.49
N MET A 464 -15.83 -39.48 11.55
CA MET A 464 -17.01 -40.06 10.95
C MET A 464 -16.69 -41.32 10.12
N GLN A 465 -15.49 -41.36 9.54
CA GLN A 465 -15.03 -42.51 8.78
C GLN A 465 -14.63 -43.69 9.67
N LEU A 466 -13.97 -43.41 10.78
CA LEU A 466 -13.46 -44.42 11.72
C LEU A 466 -14.49 -44.90 12.72
N ARG A 467 -15.47 -44.09 13.04
CA ARG A 467 -16.56 -44.40 13.98
C ARG A 467 -16.05 -45.02 15.31
N ASP A 468 -16.56 -46.23 15.65
CA ASP A 468 -16.22 -46.94 16.89
C ASP A 468 -14.94 -47.76 16.81
N ASN A 469 -14.28 -47.84 15.65
CA ASN A 469 -13.03 -48.60 15.50
C ASN A 469 -11.85 -47.92 16.16
N VAL A 470 -12.04 -46.70 16.67
CA VAL A 470 -11.00 -45.89 17.30
C VAL A 470 -11.47 -45.28 18.60
N LYS A 471 -10.52 -45.00 19.48
CA LYS A 471 -10.73 -44.20 20.66
C LYS A 471 -10.26 -42.77 20.38
N GLU A 472 -11.11 -41.78 20.61
CA GLU A 472 -10.72 -40.37 20.56
C GLU A 472 -9.88 -40.04 21.81
N LEU A 473 -8.67 -39.54 21.59
CA LEU A 473 -7.74 -39.20 22.67
C LEU A 473 -7.95 -37.78 23.21
N GLY A 474 -8.79 -36.98 22.57
CA GLY A 474 -9.11 -35.62 23.01
C GLY A 474 -8.12 -34.54 22.63
N ASP A 475 -6.98 -34.90 22.04
CA ASP A 475 -5.94 -33.97 21.59
C ASP A 475 -5.84 -33.85 20.05
N GLY A 476 -6.81 -34.37 19.33
CA GLY A 476 -6.83 -34.41 17.87
C GLY A 476 -6.30 -35.73 17.30
N CYS A 477 -6.08 -36.71 18.11
CA CYS A 477 -5.59 -38.02 17.70
C CYS A 477 -6.63 -39.13 17.94
N PHE A 478 -6.51 -40.20 17.15
CA PHE A 478 -7.30 -41.41 17.27
C PHE A 478 -6.37 -42.61 17.49
N GLU A 479 -6.66 -43.41 18.46
CA GLU A 479 -5.99 -44.68 18.70
C GLU A 479 -6.87 -45.82 18.20
N PHE A 480 -6.32 -46.64 17.30
CA PHE A 480 -7.05 -47.76 16.73
C PHE A 480 -7.20 -48.90 17.73
N TYR A 481 -8.38 -49.50 17.76
CA TYR A 481 -8.62 -50.75 18.48
C TYR A 481 -8.18 -51.98 17.71
N HIS A 482 -7.83 -51.82 16.40
CA HIS A 482 -7.30 -52.87 15.55
C HIS A 482 -5.90 -52.46 15.08
N LYS A 483 -5.17 -53.42 14.54
CA LYS A 483 -3.89 -53.12 13.87
C LYS A 483 -4.16 -52.41 12.53
N CYS A 484 -3.52 -51.29 12.35
CA CYS A 484 -3.61 -50.53 11.11
C CYS A 484 -2.20 -50.41 10.50
N ASN A 485 -1.94 -51.23 9.50
CA ASN A 485 -0.68 -51.15 8.74
C ASN A 485 -0.66 -49.92 7.83
N ASP A 486 0.40 -49.75 7.07
CA ASP A 486 0.52 -48.57 6.17
C ASP A 486 -0.57 -48.52 5.12
N GLU A 487 -1.04 -49.68 4.62
CA GLU A 487 -2.18 -49.75 3.69
C GLU A 487 -3.47 -49.24 4.34
N CYS A 488 -3.76 -49.67 5.56
CA CYS A 488 -4.88 -49.20 6.35
C CYS A 488 -4.77 -47.67 6.60
N MET A 489 -3.60 -47.18 7.00
CA MET A 489 -3.35 -45.74 7.21
C MET A 489 -3.59 -44.92 5.92
N ASN A 490 -3.11 -45.42 4.78
CA ASN A 490 -3.35 -44.77 3.48
C ASN A 490 -4.83 -44.77 3.09
N SER A 491 -5.58 -45.81 3.41
CA SER A 491 -7.02 -45.86 3.17
C SER A 491 -7.77 -44.81 3.99
N VAL A 492 -7.36 -44.56 5.23
CA VAL A 492 -7.91 -43.47 6.05
C VAL A 492 -7.61 -42.10 5.43
N LYS A 493 -6.36 -41.89 5.01
CA LYS A 493 -5.94 -40.63 4.38
C LYS A 493 -6.67 -40.37 3.07
N ASN A 494 -6.95 -41.43 2.28
CA ASN A 494 -7.62 -41.34 1.00
C ASN A 494 -9.16 -41.30 1.07
N GLY A 495 -9.71 -41.48 2.25
CA GLY A 495 -11.18 -41.55 2.43
C GLY A 495 -11.79 -42.88 2.02
N THR A 496 -10.98 -43.93 1.84
CA THR A 496 -11.42 -45.26 1.38
C THR A 496 -11.42 -46.32 2.46
N TYR A 497 -11.36 -45.90 3.71
CA TYR A 497 -11.36 -46.81 4.84
C TYR A 497 -12.70 -47.60 4.91
N TYR A 498 -12.57 -48.92 4.90
CA TYR A 498 -13.72 -49.80 4.93
C TYR A 498 -14.00 -50.26 6.38
N TYR A 499 -14.92 -49.57 7.02
CA TYR A 499 -15.30 -49.80 8.43
C TYR A 499 -15.64 -51.27 8.76
N PRO A 500 -16.48 -51.99 7.97
CA PRO A 500 -16.87 -53.36 8.31
C PRO A 500 -15.72 -54.36 8.39
N LYS A 501 -14.64 -54.14 7.63
CA LYS A 501 -13.46 -55.02 7.64
C LYS A 501 -12.82 -55.15 9.04
N TYR A 502 -12.88 -54.10 9.84
CA TYR A 502 -12.20 -54.01 11.14
C TYR A 502 -13.16 -53.98 12.33
N GLU A 503 -14.46 -54.05 12.08
CA GLU A 503 -15.49 -53.86 13.08
C GLU A 503 -15.44 -54.93 14.20
N GLU A 504 -15.30 -56.23 13.83
CA GLU A 504 -15.26 -57.30 14.81
C GLU A 504 -14.01 -57.29 15.67
N GLU A 505 -12.84 -57.13 15.06
CA GLU A 505 -11.59 -57.02 15.80
C GLU A 505 -11.61 -55.83 16.77
N SER A 506 -12.09 -54.68 16.29
CA SER A 506 -12.22 -53.47 17.12
C SER A 506 -13.19 -53.67 18.28
N LYS A 507 -14.29 -54.35 18.06
CA LYS A 507 -15.29 -54.65 19.11
C LYS A 507 -14.71 -55.59 20.17
N LEU A 508 -13.99 -56.61 19.77
CA LEU A 508 -13.35 -57.55 20.69
C LEU A 508 -12.29 -56.85 21.56
N ASN A 509 -11.42 -56.05 20.94
CA ASN A 509 -10.39 -55.32 21.65
C ASN A 509 -10.95 -54.25 22.59
N ARG A 510 -12.02 -53.57 22.19
CA ARG A 510 -12.69 -52.56 23.00
C ARG A 510 -13.34 -53.20 24.25
N ASN A 511 -13.97 -54.34 24.09
CA ASN A 511 -14.58 -55.06 25.20
C ASN A 511 -13.55 -55.66 26.17
N GLU A 512 -12.40 -56.13 25.63
CA GLU A 512 -11.30 -56.63 26.43
C GLU A 512 -10.67 -55.52 27.28
N ILE A 513 -10.45 -54.33 26.72
CA ILE A 513 -9.95 -53.17 27.48
C ILE A 513 -10.92 -52.74 28.57
N LYS A 514 -12.23 -52.72 28.32
CA LYS A 514 -13.24 -52.42 29.32
C LYS A 514 -13.25 -53.50 30.44
N GLY A 515 -13.08 -54.76 30.07
CA GLY A 515 -13.02 -55.88 31.04
C GLY A 515 -11.76 -55.79 31.92
N VAL A 516 -10.60 -55.50 31.36
CA VAL A 516 -9.35 -55.30 32.10
C VAL A 516 -9.43 -54.11 33.04
N LYS A 517 -10.05 -53.00 32.62
CA LYS A 517 -10.24 -51.83 33.49
C LYS A 517 -11.13 -52.10 34.67
N LEU A 518 -12.21 -52.84 34.49
CA LEU A 518 -13.11 -53.27 35.57
C LEU A 518 -12.45 -54.23 36.55
N SER A 519 -11.70 -55.21 36.05
CA SER A 519 -10.96 -56.17 36.90
C SER A 519 -9.79 -55.51 37.64
N SER A 520 -9.07 -54.55 37.05
CA SER A 520 -8.00 -53.81 37.72
C SER A 520 -8.52 -52.90 38.83
N MET A 521 -9.69 -52.28 38.68
CA MET A 521 -10.32 -51.51 39.74
C MET A 521 -10.75 -52.40 40.90
N GLY A 522 -11.26 -53.62 40.66
CA GLY A 522 -11.59 -54.60 41.69
C GLY A 522 -10.36 -55.06 42.48
N ILE A 523 -9.23 -55.29 41.80
CA ILE A 523 -7.97 -55.68 42.44
C ILE A 523 -7.42 -54.56 43.33
N TYR A 524 -7.43 -53.31 42.89
CA TYR A 524 -6.99 -52.15 43.69
C TYR A 524 -7.86 -51.95 44.93
N GLN A 525 -9.17 -52.11 44.86
CA GLN A 525 -10.07 -52.06 46.02
C GLN A 525 -9.80 -53.17 47.03
N ILE A 526 -9.58 -54.38 46.56
CA ILE A 526 -9.24 -55.51 47.42
C ILE A 526 -7.87 -55.29 48.09
N LEU A 527 -6.88 -54.83 47.40
CA LEU A 527 -5.56 -54.50 47.95
C LEU A 527 -5.64 -53.35 48.97
N ALA A 528 -6.42 -52.33 48.71
CA ALA A 528 -6.64 -51.22 49.64
C ALA A 528 -7.33 -51.69 50.94
N ILE A 529 -8.33 -52.52 50.83
CA ILE A 529 -9.03 -53.13 52.02
C ILE A 529 -8.06 -53.99 52.79
N TYR A 530 -7.29 -54.87 52.13
CA TYR A 530 -6.32 -55.75 52.79
C TYR A 530 -5.22 -54.90 53.48
N ALA A 531 -4.67 -53.86 52.84
CA ALA A 531 -3.67 -53.02 53.47
C ALA A 531 -4.21 -52.27 54.70
N THR A 532 -5.42 -51.80 54.63
CA THR A 532 -6.09 -51.10 55.75
C THR A 532 -6.33 -52.03 56.92
N VAL A 533 -6.82 -53.25 56.68
CA VAL A 533 -7.04 -54.26 57.72
C VAL A 533 -5.70 -54.71 58.32
N ALA A 534 -4.70 -55.02 57.51
CA ALA A 534 -3.41 -55.45 58.01
C ALA A 534 -2.72 -54.34 58.82
N GLY A 535 -2.80 -53.08 58.37
CA GLY A 535 -2.26 -51.95 59.09
C GLY A 535 -2.92 -51.68 60.42
N SER A 536 -4.23 -51.78 60.48
CA SER A 536 -4.98 -51.57 61.71
C SER A 536 -4.77 -52.72 62.76
N LEU A 537 -4.65 -53.94 62.28
CA LEU A 537 -4.32 -55.08 63.15
C LEU A 537 -2.88 -54.97 63.70
N SER A 538 -1.95 -54.61 62.90
CA SER A 538 -0.54 -54.37 63.26
C SER A 538 -0.42 -53.26 64.30
N LEU A 539 -1.14 -52.18 64.12
CA LEU A 539 -1.18 -51.06 65.06
C LEU A 539 -1.83 -51.49 66.42
N ALA A 540 -2.89 -52.24 66.34
CA ALA A 540 -3.55 -52.75 67.54
C ALA A 540 -2.67 -53.70 68.36
N ILE A 541 -1.91 -54.59 67.67
CA ILE A 541 -0.97 -55.48 68.31
C ILE A 541 0.19 -54.75 68.97
N MET A 542 0.74 -53.71 68.24
CA MET A 542 1.78 -52.87 68.81
C MET A 542 1.30 -52.07 70.02
N MET A 543 0.11 -51.50 69.95
CA MET A 543 -0.48 -50.80 71.12
C MET A 543 -0.73 -51.71 72.30
N ALA A 544 -1.23 -52.90 72.07
CA ALA A 544 -1.45 -53.91 73.12
C ALA A 544 -0.10 -54.36 73.71
N GLY A 545 0.91 -54.60 72.88
CA GLY A 545 2.26 -54.95 73.30
C GLY A 545 2.92 -53.87 74.15
N ILE A 546 2.82 -52.63 73.77
CA ILE A 546 3.36 -51.47 74.51
C ILE A 546 2.61 -51.34 75.85
N SER A 547 1.30 -51.46 75.82
CA SER A 547 0.48 -51.42 77.06
C SER A 547 0.85 -52.55 78.03
N PHE A 548 1.03 -53.78 77.52
CA PHE A 548 1.43 -54.92 78.33
C PHE A 548 2.83 -54.73 78.91
N TRP A 549 3.80 -54.22 78.07
CA TRP A 549 5.16 -53.94 78.52
C TRP A 549 5.18 -52.90 79.63
N MET A 550 4.40 -51.78 79.42
CA MET A 550 4.26 -50.73 80.43
C MET A 550 3.63 -51.25 81.73
N CYS A 551 2.62 -52.09 81.63
CA CYS A 551 1.97 -52.73 82.83
C CYS A 551 2.88 -53.75 83.53
N SER A 552 3.69 -54.52 82.79
CA SER A 552 4.56 -55.56 83.36
C SER A 552 5.82 -54.98 84.05
N ASN A 553 6.33 -53.80 83.58
CA ASN A 553 7.50 -53.19 84.22
C ASN A 553 7.18 -52.20 85.34
N GLY A 554 5.93 -52.08 85.77
CA GLY A 554 5.50 -51.28 86.93
C GLY A 554 5.85 -49.77 86.86
N SER A 555 6.28 -49.25 85.70
CA SER A 555 6.72 -47.89 85.56
C SER A 555 5.57 -46.89 85.30
N LEU A 556 4.37 -47.37 85.06
CA LEU A 556 3.14 -46.57 84.97
C LEU A 556 2.08 -47.11 85.89
N GLN A 557 1.95 -46.49 87.04
CA GLN A 557 0.78 -46.70 87.89
C GLN A 557 -0.44 -46.02 87.26
N PHE A 558 -0.95 -46.59 86.19
CA PHE A 558 -2.30 -46.24 85.77
C PHE A 558 -3.28 -47.17 86.47
N ARG A 559 -3.97 -46.61 87.40
CA ARG A 559 -5.11 -47.18 88.08
C ARG A 559 -6.33 -47.41 87.16
N ILE A 560 -6.09 -47.76 85.93
CA ILE A 560 -7.12 -48.02 84.93
C ILE A 560 -6.95 -49.43 84.36
N CYS A 561 -6.24 -50.31 85.05
CA CYS A 561 -6.29 -51.72 84.78
C CYS A 561 -7.27 -52.41 85.74
N ILE A 562 -8.51 -51.93 85.83
CA ILE A 562 -9.60 -52.65 86.45
C ILE A 562 -10.60 -52.93 85.36
#